data_cdf88ada8b811af5d68789baa9fa918b
#
_entry.id   cdf88ada8b811af5d68789baa9fa918b
#
_cell.length_a   1.000
_cell.length_b   1.000
_cell.length_c   1.000
_cell.angle_alpha   90.00
_cell.angle_beta   90.00
_cell.angle_gamma   90.00
#
_symmetry.space_group_name_H-M   'P 1'
#
loop_
_entity.id
_entity.type
_entity.pdbx_description
1 polymer ?
#
loop_
_entity_poly.entity_id
_entity_poly.type
_entity_poly.pdbx_seq_one_letter_code
_entity_poly.pdbx_strand_id
1 'polypeptide(L)'
;AEVGARIVVSAAIALALLLPFNGAMSRADALLWATLVLTTSAVSLLVVSFYKRHRDSESGKIKKWHAINIGMALMWSGLWCVAPYLFFDGASTEKILVFLLVITLISSTPSVSMGVYPDIFISFITPLFISLSLYLIRFHAEQSWFIKGIPLLTLCSLTAFSLFIHKAQLNNIRLRIEADIARRDAERAN
;
A
#
# COMPACT_ATOMS: atom_id res chain seq x y z
N ALA A 1 -1.62 3.89 -18.44
CA ALA A 1 -2.69 2.88 -18.27
C ALA A 1 -2.54 2.11 -16.95
N GLU A 2 -1.37 1.62 -16.58
CA GLU A 2 -1.17 0.72 -15.43
C GLU A 2 -1.56 1.30 -14.06
N VAL A 3 -1.22 2.57 -13.75
CA VAL A 3 -1.51 3.16 -12.42
C VAL A 3 -3.01 3.29 -12.19
N GLY A 4 -3.78 3.70 -13.22
CA GLY A 4 -5.23 3.76 -13.11
C GLY A 4 -5.87 2.38 -12.88
N ALA A 5 -5.39 1.35 -13.58
CA ALA A 5 -5.86 -0.01 -13.39
C ALA A 5 -5.60 -0.51 -11.96
N ARG A 6 -4.44 -0.21 -11.38
CA ARG A 6 -4.11 -0.57 -9.98
C ARG A 6 -5.07 0.07 -8.98
N ILE A 7 -5.40 1.36 -9.15
CA ILE A 7 -6.37 2.05 -8.28
C ILE A 7 -7.74 1.36 -8.35
N VAL A 8 -8.20 1.03 -9.56
CA VAL A 8 -9.49 0.34 -9.75
C VAL A 8 -9.47 -1.05 -9.10
N VAL A 9 -8.40 -1.82 -9.27
CA VAL A 9 -8.25 -3.14 -8.63
C VAL A 9 -8.23 -3.02 -7.11
N SER A 10 -7.48 -2.06 -6.55
CA SER A 10 -7.44 -1.83 -5.11
C SER A 10 -8.81 -1.44 -4.56
N ALA A 11 -9.56 -0.61 -5.27
CA ALA A 11 -10.94 -0.25 -4.91
C ALA A 11 -11.86 -1.48 -4.96
N ALA A 12 -11.77 -2.30 -6.01
CA ALA A 12 -12.58 -3.52 -6.15
C ALA A 12 -12.31 -4.50 -4.99
N ILE A 13 -11.05 -4.72 -4.63
CA ILE A 13 -10.69 -5.58 -3.50
C ILE A 13 -11.20 -5.00 -2.18
N ALA A 14 -11.05 -3.68 -1.96
CA ALA A 14 -11.55 -3.02 -0.76
C ALA A 14 -13.08 -3.12 -0.63
N LEU A 15 -13.82 -3.05 -1.74
CA LEU A 15 -15.26 -3.25 -1.76
C LEU A 15 -15.65 -4.73 -1.59
N ALA A 16 -14.86 -5.65 -2.15
CA ALA A 16 -15.10 -7.09 -2.01
C ALA A 16 -14.99 -7.57 -0.55
N LEU A 17 -14.28 -6.84 0.32
CA LEU A 17 -14.27 -7.13 1.76
C LEU A 17 -15.65 -7.02 2.42
N LEU A 18 -16.59 -6.30 1.84
CA LEU A 18 -17.98 -6.26 2.35
C LEU A 18 -18.67 -7.64 2.31
N LEU A 19 -18.24 -8.54 1.42
CA LEU A 19 -18.86 -9.86 1.25
C LEU A 19 -18.69 -10.76 2.49
N PRO A 20 -17.47 -11.02 3.00
CA PRO A 20 -17.28 -11.88 4.16
C PRO A 20 -17.82 -11.28 5.46
N PHE A 21 -18.01 -9.94 5.52
CA PHE A 21 -18.54 -9.25 6.68
C PHE A 21 -20.05 -8.96 6.58
N ASN A 22 -20.70 -9.43 5.52
CA ASN A 22 -22.15 -9.31 5.37
C ASN A 22 -22.86 -9.96 6.57
N GLY A 23 -23.76 -9.21 7.21
CA GLY A 23 -24.48 -9.65 8.43
C GLY A 23 -23.75 -9.39 9.76
N ALA A 24 -22.45 -9.08 9.77
CA ALA A 24 -21.73 -8.62 10.98
C ALA A 24 -21.61 -7.09 11.04
N MET A 25 -21.74 -6.43 9.89
CA MET A 25 -21.59 -4.99 9.71
C MET A 25 -22.95 -4.32 9.54
N SER A 26 -23.12 -3.13 10.14
CA SER A 26 -24.33 -2.35 9.88
C SER A 26 -24.38 -1.85 8.43
N ARG A 27 -25.59 -1.61 7.91
CA ARG A 27 -25.74 -1.01 6.57
C ARG A 27 -25.11 0.38 6.47
N ALA A 28 -25.13 1.14 7.57
CA ALA A 28 -24.51 2.47 7.64
C ALA A 28 -22.98 2.38 7.51
N ASP A 29 -22.35 1.43 8.20
CA ASP A 29 -20.90 1.20 8.12
C ASP A 29 -20.48 0.72 6.74
N ALA A 30 -21.26 -0.17 6.12
CA ALA A 30 -21.02 -0.63 4.75
C ALA A 30 -21.09 0.51 3.73
N LEU A 31 -22.08 1.40 3.85
CA LEU A 31 -22.20 2.59 3.00
C LEU A 31 -21.07 3.59 3.26
N LEU A 32 -20.72 3.81 4.52
CA LEU A 32 -19.58 4.66 4.90
C LEU A 32 -18.29 4.14 4.28
N TRP A 33 -18.01 2.84 4.43
CA TRP A 33 -16.83 2.20 3.83
C TRP A 33 -16.80 2.36 2.30
N ALA A 34 -17.89 2.01 1.63
CA ALA A 34 -17.98 2.14 0.18
C ALA A 34 -17.75 3.59 -0.28
N THR A 35 -18.34 4.57 0.42
CA THR A 35 -18.15 6.00 0.12
C THR A 35 -16.69 6.42 0.29
N LEU A 36 -16.03 6.01 1.38
CA LEU A 36 -14.63 6.30 1.64
C LEU A 36 -13.72 5.70 0.56
N VAL A 37 -13.94 4.44 0.18
CA VAL A 37 -13.17 3.76 -0.88
C VAL A 37 -13.35 4.47 -2.22
N LEU A 38 -14.58 4.78 -2.62
CA LEU A 38 -14.87 5.44 -3.90
C LEU A 38 -14.28 6.86 -3.95
N THR A 39 -14.42 7.63 -2.86
CA THR A 39 -13.86 8.98 -2.77
C THR A 39 -12.33 8.96 -2.85
N THR A 40 -11.68 8.09 -2.09
CA THR A 40 -10.21 7.92 -2.11
C THR A 40 -9.73 7.52 -3.50
N SER A 41 -10.44 6.61 -4.16
CA SER A 41 -10.12 6.16 -5.52
C SER A 41 -10.30 7.29 -6.54
N ALA A 42 -11.39 8.05 -6.46
CA ALA A 42 -11.65 9.19 -7.35
C ALA A 42 -10.56 10.27 -7.21
N VAL A 43 -10.21 10.64 -5.98
CA VAL A 43 -9.11 11.60 -5.72
C VAL A 43 -7.80 11.08 -6.30
N SER A 44 -7.47 9.79 -6.10
CA SER A 44 -6.26 9.17 -6.64
C SER A 44 -6.22 9.22 -8.17
N LEU A 45 -7.34 8.91 -8.83
CA LEU A 45 -7.45 8.99 -10.29
C LEU A 45 -7.31 10.42 -10.81
N LEU A 46 -7.90 11.40 -10.13
CA LEU A 46 -7.75 12.83 -10.47
C LEU A 46 -6.29 13.27 -10.37
N VAL A 47 -5.59 12.92 -9.28
CA VAL A 47 -4.16 13.23 -9.09
C VAL A 47 -3.32 12.62 -10.20
N VAL A 48 -3.53 11.33 -10.53
CA VAL A 48 -2.81 10.65 -11.62
C VAL A 48 -3.10 11.29 -12.98
N SER A 49 -4.36 11.65 -13.24
CA SER A 49 -4.76 12.29 -14.50
C SER A 49 -4.14 13.69 -14.65
N PHE A 50 -4.14 14.45 -13.56
CA PHE A 50 -3.48 15.75 -13.52
C PHE A 50 -1.97 15.65 -13.77
N TYR A 51 -1.32 14.65 -13.14
CA TYR A 51 0.10 14.35 -13.38
C TYR A 51 0.40 14.07 -14.84
N LYS A 52 -0.38 13.19 -15.47
CA LYS A 52 -0.16 12.83 -16.88
C LYS A 52 -0.23 14.03 -17.82
N ARG A 53 -1.12 14.99 -17.54
CA ARG A 53 -1.29 16.20 -18.35
C ARG A 53 -0.14 17.20 -18.21
N HIS A 54 0.60 17.17 -17.09
CA HIS A 54 1.63 18.16 -16.77
C HIS A 54 3.05 17.57 -16.72
N ARG A 55 3.25 16.37 -17.30
CA ARG A 55 4.50 15.61 -17.21
C ARG A 55 5.69 16.31 -17.90
N ASP A 56 5.46 17.11 -18.93
CA ASP A 56 6.48 17.57 -19.90
C ASP A 56 7.29 18.79 -19.45
N SER A 57 7.25 19.17 -18.18
CA SER A 57 7.92 20.37 -17.66
C SER A 57 8.81 20.08 -16.45
N GLU A 58 10.13 20.23 -16.67
CA GLU A 58 11.24 20.48 -15.73
C GLU A 58 11.54 19.60 -14.50
N SER A 59 12.85 19.40 -14.25
CA SER A 59 13.47 18.57 -13.19
C SER A 59 13.08 18.93 -11.74
N GLY A 60 12.66 20.17 -11.47
CA GLY A 60 12.17 20.59 -10.14
C GLY A 60 10.88 19.92 -9.70
N LYS A 61 10.14 19.28 -10.62
CA LYS A 61 8.86 18.63 -10.35
C LYS A 61 9.00 17.21 -9.74
N ILE A 62 10.16 16.56 -9.83
CA ILE A 62 10.36 15.20 -9.29
C ILE A 62 10.12 15.19 -7.77
N LYS A 63 10.69 16.13 -7.02
CA LYS A 63 10.51 16.23 -5.56
C LYS A 63 9.04 16.48 -5.18
N LYS A 64 8.36 17.34 -5.93
CA LYS A 64 6.93 17.63 -5.72
C LYS A 64 6.06 16.40 -5.95
N TRP A 65 6.35 15.63 -7.00
CA TRP A 65 5.62 14.40 -7.29
C TRP A 65 5.89 13.32 -6.27
N HIS A 66 7.10 13.24 -5.77
CA HIS A 66 7.44 12.33 -4.69
C HIS A 66 6.61 12.63 -3.43
N ALA A 67 6.53 13.90 -3.03
CA ALA A 67 5.70 14.32 -1.90
C ALA A 67 4.20 14.04 -2.12
N ILE A 68 3.69 14.23 -3.34
CA ILE A 68 2.30 13.89 -3.68
C ILE A 68 2.05 12.38 -3.55
N ASN A 69 2.98 11.52 -4.01
CA ASN A 69 2.86 10.07 -3.87
C ASN A 69 2.88 9.63 -2.39
N ILE A 70 3.71 10.24 -1.55
CA ILE A 70 3.68 10.02 -0.10
C ILE A 70 2.31 10.42 0.46
N GLY A 71 1.78 11.58 0.09
CA GLY A 71 0.45 12.02 0.49
C GLY A 71 -0.67 11.05 0.09
N MET A 72 -0.61 10.52 -1.13
CA MET A 72 -1.55 9.48 -1.59
C MET A 72 -1.39 8.17 -0.81
N ALA A 73 -0.17 7.75 -0.52
CA ALA A 73 0.10 6.57 0.29
C ALA A 73 -0.48 6.70 1.70
N LEU A 74 -0.30 7.86 2.35
CA LEU A 74 -0.88 8.16 3.65
C LEU A 74 -2.41 8.22 3.62
N MET A 75 -3.00 8.76 2.55
CA MET A 75 -4.46 8.80 2.37
C MET A 75 -5.06 7.38 2.28
N TRP A 76 -4.44 6.50 1.49
CA TRP A 76 -4.84 5.09 1.41
C TRP A 76 -4.61 4.36 2.73
N SER A 77 -3.49 4.61 3.41
CA SER A 77 -3.23 4.07 4.74
C SER A 77 -4.29 4.50 5.75
N GLY A 78 -4.66 5.80 5.76
CA GLY A 78 -5.71 6.35 6.61
C GLY A 78 -7.07 5.67 6.38
N LEU A 79 -7.43 5.41 5.12
CA LEU A 79 -8.62 4.63 4.79
C LEU A 79 -8.61 3.25 5.49
N TRP A 80 -7.49 2.53 5.36
CA TRP A 80 -7.36 1.20 5.97
C TRP A 80 -7.24 1.23 7.50
N CYS A 81 -6.79 2.35 8.10
CA CYS A 81 -6.81 2.54 9.56
C CYS A 81 -8.24 2.59 10.12
N VAL A 82 -9.22 3.05 9.35
CA VAL A 82 -10.63 3.09 9.75
C VAL A 82 -11.30 1.72 9.63
N ALA A 83 -10.81 0.85 8.74
CA ALA A 83 -11.41 -0.44 8.46
C ALA A 83 -11.66 -1.33 9.70
N PRO A 84 -10.72 -1.51 10.66
CA PRO A 84 -10.96 -2.32 11.84
C PRO A 84 -12.14 -1.85 12.67
N TYR A 85 -12.38 -0.55 12.75
CA TYR A 85 -13.50 0.04 13.51
C TYR A 85 -14.86 -0.24 12.86
N LEU A 86 -14.88 -0.49 11.56
CA LEU A 86 -16.11 -0.80 10.83
C LEU A 86 -16.37 -2.29 10.70
N PHE A 87 -15.29 -3.10 10.63
CA PHE A 87 -15.39 -4.52 10.31
C PHE A 87 -15.31 -5.44 11.50
N PHE A 88 -14.68 -5.04 12.62
CA PHE A 88 -14.38 -5.96 13.71
C PHE A 88 -15.38 -5.92 14.86
N ASP A 89 -16.32 -4.98 14.89
CA ASP A 89 -17.38 -4.98 15.88
C ASP A 89 -18.24 -6.24 15.74
N GLY A 90 -18.23 -7.08 16.79
CA GLY A 90 -18.91 -8.38 16.78
C GLY A 90 -18.31 -9.42 15.81
N ALA A 91 -17.14 -9.19 15.23
CA ALA A 91 -16.51 -10.14 14.32
C ALA A 91 -15.89 -11.32 15.05
N SER A 92 -16.08 -12.53 14.50
CA SER A 92 -15.39 -13.74 14.98
C SER A 92 -13.89 -13.66 14.70
N THR A 93 -13.10 -14.41 15.46
CA THR A 93 -11.65 -14.56 15.26
C THR A 93 -11.29 -14.94 13.82
N GLU A 94 -12.09 -15.80 13.20
CA GLU A 94 -11.90 -16.21 11.80
C GLU A 94 -11.99 -15.02 10.84
N LYS A 95 -12.97 -14.14 11.02
CA LYS A 95 -13.14 -12.93 10.20
C LYS A 95 -11.98 -11.97 10.37
N ILE A 96 -11.48 -11.80 11.60
CA ILE A 96 -10.28 -10.98 11.88
C ILE A 96 -9.07 -11.56 11.13
N LEU A 97 -8.86 -12.88 11.17
CA LEU A 97 -7.77 -13.55 10.46
C LEU A 97 -7.91 -13.42 8.94
N VAL A 98 -9.11 -13.56 8.39
CA VAL A 98 -9.36 -13.31 6.96
C VAL A 98 -9.01 -11.87 6.58
N PHE A 99 -9.40 -10.90 7.39
CA PHE A 99 -9.05 -9.49 7.15
C PHE A 99 -7.53 -9.28 7.19
N LEU A 100 -6.83 -9.83 8.20
CA LEU A 100 -5.38 -9.75 8.32
C LEU A 100 -4.68 -10.36 7.09
N LEU A 101 -5.16 -11.49 6.60
CA LEU A 101 -4.65 -12.13 5.40
C LEU A 101 -4.83 -11.23 4.17
N VAL A 102 -6.04 -10.72 3.96
CA VAL A 102 -6.36 -9.85 2.82
C VAL A 102 -5.51 -8.58 2.84
N ILE A 103 -5.40 -7.90 4.00
CA ILE A 103 -4.60 -6.68 4.11
C ILE A 103 -3.11 -6.94 3.86
N THR A 104 -2.59 -8.10 4.31
CA THR A 104 -1.22 -8.52 4.06
C THR A 104 -0.97 -8.74 2.56
N LEU A 105 -1.88 -9.42 1.86
CA LEU A 105 -1.81 -9.64 0.42
C LEU A 105 -1.88 -8.32 -0.37
N ILE A 106 -2.82 -7.43 -0.01
CA ILE A 106 -2.92 -6.10 -0.64
C ILE A 106 -1.63 -5.30 -0.42
N SER A 107 -1.07 -5.34 0.78
CA SER A 107 0.15 -4.60 1.12
C SER A 107 1.40 -5.19 0.48
N SER A 108 1.43 -6.49 0.17
CA SER A 108 2.58 -7.13 -0.50
C SER A 108 2.72 -6.72 -1.97
N THR A 109 1.61 -6.49 -2.66
CA THR A 109 1.62 -6.10 -4.09
C THR A 109 2.36 -4.79 -4.37
N PRO A 110 2.13 -3.68 -3.62
CA PRO A 110 2.90 -2.45 -3.79
C PRO A 110 4.38 -2.60 -3.46
N SER A 111 4.78 -3.53 -2.56
CA SER A 111 6.18 -3.70 -2.17
C SER A 111 7.09 -4.01 -3.37
N VAL A 112 6.60 -4.79 -4.31
CA VAL A 112 7.34 -5.14 -5.53
C VAL A 112 7.37 -3.97 -6.51
N SER A 113 6.26 -3.27 -6.69
CA SER A 113 6.13 -2.20 -7.69
C SER A 113 6.68 -0.85 -7.22
N MET A 114 6.66 -0.60 -5.91
CA MET A 114 7.18 0.62 -5.27
C MET A 114 8.56 0.41 -4.63
N GLY A 115 9.19 -0.73 -4.84
CA GLY A 115 10.53 -1.05 -4.32
C GLY A 115 11.61 -0.04 -4.75
N VAL A 116 11.36 0.75 -5.80
CA VAL A 116 12.22 1.89 -6.19
C VAL A 116 12.14 3.03 -5.16
N TYR A 117 10.99 3.18 -4.48
CA TYR A 117 10.73 4.25 -3.51
C TYR A 117 10.24 3.64 -2.18
N PRO A 118 11.13 3.08 -1.36
CA PRO A 118 10.76 2.40 -0.12
C PRO A 118 10.07 3.32 0.88
N ASP A 119 10.37 4.60 0.89
CA ASP A 119 9.77 5.61 1.73
C ASP A 119 8.27 5.81 1.46
N ILE A 120 7.84 5.76 0.19
CA ILE A 120 6.40 5.80 -0.18
C ILE A 120 5.71 4.54 0.36
N PHE A 121 6.33 3.38 0.17
CA PHE A 121 5.80 2.11 0.66
C PHE A 121 5.70 2.07 2.18
N ILE A 122 6.77 2.46 2.88
CA ILE A 122 6.81 2.53 4.35
C ILE A 122 5.76 3.51 4.88
N SER A 123 5.56 4.66 4.23
CA SER A 123 4.52 5.62 4.58
C SER A 123 3.11 5.03 4.46
N PHE A 124 2.89 4.09 3.54
CA PHE A 124 1.62 3.38 3.41
C PHE A 124 1.42 2.33 4.52
N ILE A 125 2.40 1.43 4.72
CA ILE A 125 2.21 0.27 5.60
C ILE A 125 2.33 0.61 7.10
N THR A 126 3.15 1.60 7.48
CA THR A 126 3.44 1.88 8.89
C THR A 126 2.19 2.33 9.67
N PRO A 127 1.44 3.37 9.26
CA PRO A 127 0.24 3.78 9.99
C PRO A 127 -0.80 2.67 10.03
N LEU A 128 -0.97 1.94 8.92
CA LEU A 128 -1.92 0.85 8.78
C LEU A 128 -1.69 -0.25 9.81
N PHE A 129 -0.50 -0.85 9.85
CA PHE A 129 -0.23 -1.99 10.74
C PHE A 129 -0.08 -1.57 12.21
N ILE A 130 0.39 -0.36 12.49
CA ILE A 130 0.40 0.18 13.86
C ILE A 130 -1.05 0.38 14.35
N SER A 131 -1.91 1.03 13.57
CA SER A 131 -3.32 1.23 13.90
C SER A 131 -4.03 -0.09 14.15
N LEU A 132 -3.81 -1.08 13.29
CA LEU A 132 -4.39 -2.41 13.41
C LEU A 132 -3.94 -3.14 14.68
N SER A 133 -2.65 -3.07 15.02
CA SER A 133 -2.12 -3.64 16.27
C SER A 133 -2.73 -2.95 17.50
N LEU A 134 -2.78 -1.63 17.50
CA LEU A 134 -3.37 -0.85 18.60
C LEU A 134 -4.85 -1.16 18.77
N TYR A 135 -5.58 -1.30 17.66
CA TYR A 135 -6.98 -1.69 17.68
C TYR A 135 -7.19 -3.07 18.33
N LEU A 136 -6.43 -4.08 17.89
CA LEU A 136 -6.52 -5.45 18.44
C LEU A 136 -6.14 -5.50 19.94
N ILE A 137 -5.16 -4.74 20.37
CA ILE A 137 -4.77 -4.65 21.79
C ILE A 137 -5.87 -4.00 22.62
N ARG A 138 -6.51 -2.95 22.11
CA ARG A 138 -7.47 -2.14 22.86
C ARG A 138 -8.86 -2.78 22.94
N PHE A 139 -9.36 -3.32 21.84
CA PHE A 139 -10.75 -3.74 21.69
C PHE A 139 -10.97 -5.25 21.67
N HIS A 140 -9.92 -6.04 21.44
CA HIS A 140 -9.98 -7.50 21.42
C HIS A 140 -9.01 -8.10 22.45
N ALA A 141 -9.21 -7.74 23.72
CA ALA A 141 -8.35 -8.19 24.81
C ALA A 141 -8.34 -9.73 24.97
N GLU A 142 -9.44 -10.40 24.63
CA GLU A 142 -9.63 -11.85 24.65
C GLU A 142 -8.80 -12.60 23.60
N GLN A 143 -8.37 -11.92 22.53
CA GLN A 143 -7.56 -12.54 21.49
C GLN A 143 -6.16 -12.86 22.00
N SER A 144 -5.59 -13.96 21.49
CA SER A 144 -4.23 -14.37 21.85
C SER A 144 -3.19 -13.28 21.48
N TRP A 145 -2.14 -13.18 22.26
CA TRP A 145 -1.01 -12.29 21.97
C TRP A 145 -0.37 -12.54 20.59
N PHE A 146 -0.47 -13.78 20.13
CA PHE A 146 -0.01 -14.15 18.79
C PHE A 146 -0.78 -13.37 17.71
N ILE A 147 -2.11 -13.37 17.76
CA ILE A 147 -2.96 -12.63 16.79
C ILE A 147 -2.67 -11.12 16.84
N LYS A 148 -2.50 -10.57 18.04
CA LYS A 148 -2.16 -9.14 18.23
C LYS A 148 -0.78 -8.78 17.68
N GLY A 149 0.14 -9.74 17.65
CA GLY A 149 1.50 -9.57 17.14
C GLY A 149 1.62 -9.70 15.61
N ILE A 150 0.67 -10.38 14.94
CA ILE A 150 0.71 -10.60 13.49
C ILE A 150 0.90 -9.28 12.70
N PRO A 151 0.17 -8.19 12.96
CA PRO A 151 0.35 -6.96 12.19
C PRO A 151 1.75 -6.38 12.32
N LEU A 152 2.34 -6.40 13.51
CA LEU A 152 3.71 -5.91 13.72
C LEU A 152 4.76 -6.79 13.04
N LEU A 153 4.61 -8.10 13.09
CA LEU A 153 5.47 -9.04 12.36
C LEU A 153 5.36 -8.80 10.84
N THR A 154 4.15 -8.61 10.35
CA THR A 154 3.90 -8.28 8.93
C THR A 154 4.55 -6.96 8.55
N LEU A 155 4.43 -5.92 9.37
CA LEU A 155 5.09 -4.63 9.15
C LEU A 155 6.61 -4.79 9.04
N CYS A 156 7.24 -5.49 9.99
CA CYS A 156 8.68 -5.75 9.98
C CYS A 156 9.11 -6.51 8.72
N SER A 157 8.37 -7.58 8.37
CA SER A 157 8.68 -8.43 7.22
C SER A 157 8.55 -7.67 5.90
N LEU A 158 7.47 -6.92 5.71
CA LEU A 158 7.25 -6.13 4.50
C LEU A 158 8.25 -4.98 4.36
N THR A 159 8.62 -4.34 5.47
CA THR A 159 9.65 -3.29 5.48
C THR A 159 11.00 -3.86 5.08
N ALA A 160 11.43 -4.96 5.69
CA ALA A 160 12.68 -5.63 5.36
C ALA A 160 12.70 -6.08 3.88
N PHE A 161 11.60 -6.66 3.40
CA PHE A 161 11.46 -7.08 2.02
C PHE A 161 11.53 -5.90 1.02
N SER A 162 10.87 -4.78 1.32
CA SER A 162 10.92 -3.58 0.49
C SER A 162 12.34 -3.01 0.39
N LEU A 163 13.06 -2.94 1.50
CA LEU A 163 14.46 -2.49 1.53
C LEU A 163 15.39 -3.45 0.77
N PHE A 164 15.15 -4.76 0.86
CA PHE A 164 15.89 -5.76 0.10
C PHE A 164 15.67 -5.58 -1.42
N ILE A 165 14.42 -5.44 -1.87
CA ILE A 165 14.10 -5.19 -3.28
C ILE A 165 14.74 -3.89 -3.76
N HIS A 166 14.67 -2.82 -2.97
CA HIS A 166 15.30 -1.55 -3.33
C HIS A 166 16.81 -1.70 -3.56
N LYS A 167 17.49 -2.38 -2.64
CA LYS A 167 18.94 -2.66 -2.77
C LYS A 167 19.26 -3.50 -4.01
N ALA A 168 18.45 -4.53 -4.28
CA ALA A 168 18.62 -5.38 -5.47
C ALA A 168 18.42 -4.59 -6.78
N GLN A 169 17.43 -3.69 -6.83
CA GLN A 169 17.19 -2.83 -7.99
C GLN A 169 18.32 -1.83 -8.22
N LEU A 170 18.84 -1.20 -7.17
CA LEU A 170 20.01 -0.30 -7.27
C LEU A 170 21.24 -1.04 -7.81
N ASN A 171 21.49 -2.25 -7.32
CA ASN A 171 22.61 -3.07 -7.83
C ASN A 171 22.41 -3.42 -9.33
N ASN A 172 21.18 -3.78 -9.73
CA ASN A 172 20.90 -4.09 -11.13
C ASN A 172 21.08 -2.86 -12.04
N ILE A 173 20.68 -1.67 -11.59
CA ILE A 173 20.88 -0.41 -12.34
C ILE A 173 22.39 -0.14 -12.47
N ARG A 174 23.15 -0.30 -11.38
CA ARG A 174 24.61 -0.11 -11.39
C ARG A 174 25.31 -1.04 -12.39
N LEU A 175 24.98 -2.34 -12.35
CA LEU A 175 25.57 -3.34 -13.27
C LEU A 175 25.24 -3.04 -14.73
N ARG A 176 24.03 -2.55 -15.02
CA ARG A 176 23.66 -2.12 -16.39
C ARG A 176 24.47 -0.93 -16.86
N ILE A 177 24.68 0.07 -16.00
CA ILE A 177 25.50 1.25 -16.33
C ILE A 177 26.95 0.83 -16.56
N GLU A 178 27.52 -0.02 -15.71
CA GLU A 178 28.88 -0.54 -15.88
C GLU A 178 29.02 -1.33 -17.18
N ALA A 179 28.07 -2.18 -17.55
CA ALA A 179 28.04 -2.92 -18.80
C ALA A 179 27.94 -2.00 -20.02
N ASP A 180 27.10 -0.96 -19.98
CA ASP A 180 26.96 0.01 -21.06
C ASP A 180 28.24 0.85 -21.27
N ILE A 181 28.94 1.21 -20.19
CA ILE A 181 30.22 1.91 -20.27
C ILE A 181 31.26 0.98 -20.91
N ALA A 182 31.42 -0.25 -20.44
CA ALA A 182 32.37 -1.22 -20.99
C ALA A 182 32.14 -1.49 -22.49
N ARG A 183 30.87 -1.59 -22.90
CA ARG A 183 30.50 -1.75 -24.30
C ARG A 183 30.94 -0.55 -25.14
N ARG A 184 30.67 0.67 -24.69
CA ARG A 184 31.08 1.90 -25.41
C ARG A 184 32.61 2.02 -25.54
N ASP A 185 33.32 1.63 -24.50
CA ASP A 185 34.79 1.66 -24.51
C ASP A 185 35.36 0.61 -25.51
N ALA A 186 34.76 -0.58 -25.57
CA ALA A 186 35.12 -1.58 -26.58
C ALA A 186 34.81 -1.12 -28.01
N GLU A 187 33.68 -0.47 -28.25
CA GLU A 187 33.30 0.10 -29.54
C GLU A 187 34.24 1.25 -30.00
N ARG A 188 34.85 1.96 -29.07
CA ARG A 188 35.84 3.03 -29.38
C ARG A 188 37.25 2.49 -29.63
N ALA A 189 37.55 1.33 -29.11
CA ALA A 189 38.86 0.69 -29.27
C ALA A 189 39.03 -0.08 -30.60
N ASN A 190 37.90 -0.39 -31.26
CA ASN A 190 37.84 -0.99 -32.61
C ASN A 190 37.68 0.08 -33.71
#